data_4cfdff82e6b5170c1161090e3a1f8447
#
_entry.id   4cfdff82e6b5170c1161090e3a1f8447
#
_cell.length_a   1.000
_cell.length_b   1.000
_cell.length_c   1.000
_cell.angle_alpha   90.00
_cell.angle_beta   90.00
_cell.angle_gamma   90.00
#
_symmetry.space_group_name_H-M   'P 1'
#
loop_
_entity.id
_entity.type
_entity.pdbx_description
1 polymer ?
#
loop_
_entity_poly.entity_id
_entity_poly.type
_entity_poly.pdbx_seq_one_letter_code
_entity_poly.pdbx_strand_id
1 'polypeptide(L)'
;SEWEIWEQTLPEIESANQRYIEIKEQLSQNSKKAVEQKRSVRQWALQLIQLQNNSGQLNLDENDDWDKYLEKMDEVLNQMVQAVNKDSIIYQNSRNWVNSTYTHLDADAKEFLITAETLYEIHKMSIIDFAPIIVEYCKVVEKQLRVLLGSQIPSSMHMLGQIIGVISTNNIHPYTLYLSDLRAVNQLRRNSAHTGLLVRNDADTIRNILYVNNLLN
;
A
#
# COMPACT_ATOMS: atom_id res chain seq x y z
N SER A 1 -53.04 -31.50 -18.22
CA SER A 1 -52.30 -32.48 -19.03
C SER A 1 -50.80 -32.34 -18.77
N GLU A 2 -50.00 -33.33 -19.02
CA GLU A 2 -48.51 -33.25 -18.90
C GLU A 2 -47.93 -32.13 -19.77
N TRP A 3 -48.58 -31.80 -20.88
CA TRP A 3 -48.20 -30.68 -21.76
C TRP A 3 -48.33 -29.32 -21.10
N GLU A 4 -49.33 -29.05 -20.32
CA GLU A 4 -49.56 -27.79 -19.63
C GLU A 4 -48.48 -27.57 -18.52
N ILE A 5 -48.03 -28.62 -17.89
CA ILE A 5 -46.94 -28.59 -16.92
C ILE A 5 -45.61 -28.21 -17.63
N TRP A 6 -45.36 -28.77 -18.80
CA TRP A 6 -44.19 -28.49 -19.60
C TRP A 6 -44.17 -27.02 -20.08
N GLU A 7 -45.28 -26.53 -20.58
CA GLU A 7 -45.38 -25.11 -21.02
C GLU A 7 -45.17 -24.10 -19.87
N GLN A 8 -45.55 -24.46 -18.65
CA GLN A 8 -45.32 -23.61 -17.46
C GLN A 8 -43.91 -23.66 -16.95
N THR A 9 -43.19 -24.81 -17.07
CA THR A 9 -41.82 -24.95 -16.58
C THR A 9 -40.76 -24.54 -17.59
N LEU A 10 -41.02 -24.46 -18.87
CA LEU A 10 -40.07 -24.08 -19.91
C LEU A 10 -39.45 -22.69 -19.67
N PRO A 11 -40.23 -21.63 -19.34
CA PRO A 11 -39.64 -20.30 -19.05
C PRO A 11 -38.73 -20.28 -17.83
N GLU A 12 -38.98 -21.10 -16.82
CA GLU A 12 -38.13 -21.20 -15.64
C GLU A 12 -36.81 -21.90 -15.96
N ILE A 13 -36.83 -22.93 -16.81
CA ILE A 13 -35.62 -23.62 -17.28
C ILE A 13 -34.80 -22.70 -18.18
N GLU A 14 -35.41 -21.94 -19.07
CA GLU A 14 -34.74 -20.97 -19.92
C GLU A 14 -34.07 -19.85 -19.08
N SER A 15 -34.80 -19.32 -18.09
CA SER A 15 -34.27 -18.32 -17.17
C SER A 15 -33.09 -18.88 -16.33
N ALA A 16 -33.17 -20.11 -15.87
CA ALA A 16 -32.08 -20.76 -15.13
C ALA A 16 -30.85 -21.01 -16.02
N ASN A 17 -31.03 -21.41 -17.26
CA ASN A 17 -29.97 -21.57 -18.25
C ASN A 17 -29.28 -20.23 -18.56
N GLN A 18 -30.04 -19.16 -18.73
CA GLN A 18 -29.49 -17.84 -18.99
C GLN A 18 -28.63 -17.36 -17.83
N ARG A 19 -29.12 -17.50 -16.60
CA ARG A 19 -28.33 -17.19 -15.39
C ARG A 19 -27.05 -18.04 -15.27
N TYR A 20 -27.10 -19.31 -15.64
CA TYR A 20 -25.93 -20.16 -15.65
C TYR A 20 -24.87 -19.68 -16.65
N ILE A 21 -25.28 -19.25 -17.84
CA ILE A 21 -24.39 -18.71 -18.87
C ILE A 21 -23.74 -17.42 -18.37
N GLU A 22 -24.51 -16.50 -17.78
CA GLU A 22 -24.02 -15.23 -17.23
C GLU A 22 -23.00 -15.46 -16.10
N ILE A 23 -23.29 -16.38 -15.17
CA ILE A 23 -22.37 -16.76 -14.08
C ILE A 23 -21.07 -17.34 -14.65
N LYS A 24 -21.17 -18.22 -15.65
CA LYS A 24 -20.01 -18.83 -16.29
C LYS A 24 -19.12 -17.81 -17.00
N GLU A 25 -19.72 -16.83 -17.67
CA GLU A 25 -19.00 -15.73 -18.31
C GLU A 25 -18.32 -14.82 -17.29
N GLN A 26 -19.01 -14.48 -16.20
CA GLN A 26 -18.44 -13.69 -15.10
C GLN A 26 -17.25 -14.42 -14.43
N LEU A 27 -17.36 -15.72 -14.19
CA LEU A 27 -16.28 -16.53 -13.64
C LEU A 27 -15.09 -16.60 -14.60
N SER A 28 -15.33 -16.71 -15.91
CA SER A 28 -14.29 -16.70 -16.93
C SER A 28 -13.56 -15.35 -16.98
N GLN A 29 -14.29 -14.24 -16.95
CA GLN A 29 -13.72 -12.90 -16.94
C GLN A 29 -12.91 -12.63 -15.66
N ASN A 30 -13.43 -13.04 -14.50
CA ASN A 30 -12.73 -12.91 -13.23
C ASN A 30 -11.43 -13.75 -13.20
N SER A 31 -11.47 -14.96 -13.78
CA SER A 31 -10.28 -15.81 -13.91
C SER A 31 -9.22 -15.17 -14.82
N LYS A 32 -9.60 -14.58 -15.95
CA LYS A 32 -8.68 -13.85 -16.85
C LYS A 32 -8.07 -12.65 -16.13
N LYS A 33 -8.88 -11.83 -15.45
CA LYS A 33 -8.38 -10.69 -14.65
C LYS A 33 -7.41 -11.14 -13.57
N ALA A 34 -7.70 -12.24 -12.87
CA ALA A 34 -6.80 -12.78 -11.86
C ALA A 34 -5.45 -13.24 -12.44
N VAL A 35 -5.44 -13.81 -13.65
CA VAL A 35 -4.20 -14.20 -14.35
C VAL A 35 -3.41 -12.96 -14.77
N GLU A 36 -4.07 -11.93 -15.29
CA GLU A 36 -3.43 -10.66 -15.67
C GLU A 36 -2.85 -9.95 -14.45
N GLN A 37 -3.58 -9.90 -13.34
CA GLN A 37 -3.07 -9.36 -12.09
C GLN A 37 -1.84 -10.10 -11.59
N LYS A 38 -1.84 -11.45 -11.62
CA LYS A 38 -0.66 -12.24 -11.26
C LYS A 38 0.55 -11.96 -12.15
N ARG A 39 0.34 -11.74 -13.46
CA ARG A 39 1.41 -11.35 -14.38
C ARG A 39 1.97 -9.99 -14.05
N SER A 40 1.11 -9.01 -13.79
CA SER A 40 1.52 -7.65 -13.41
C SER A 40 2.30 -7.65 -12.10
N VAL A 41 1.80 -8.33 -11.05
CA VAL A 41 2.51 -8.48 -9.77
C VAL A 41 3.90 -9.09 -9.96
N ARG A 42 4.01 -10.12 -10.81
CA ARG A 42 5.31 -10.73 -11.12
C ARG A 42 6.26 -9.79 -11.85
N GLN A 43 5.76 -8.97 -12.77
CA GLN A 43 6.54 -7.94 -13.45
C GLN A 43 7.05 -6.87 -12.48
N TRP A 44 6.19 -6.39 -11.59
CA TRP A 44 6.58 -5.41 -10.56
C TRP A 44 7.62 -5.99 -9.60
N ALA A 45 7.44 -7.22 -9.14
CA ALA A 45 8.44 -7.89 -8.31
C ALA A 45 9.80 -7.97 -9.00
N LEU A 46 9.85 -8.27 -10.31
CA LEU A 46 11.09 -8.28 -11.08
C LEU A 46 11.69 -6.88 -11.22
N GLN A 47 10.88 -5.84 -11.43
CA GLN A 47 11.35 -4.45 -11.47
C GLN A 47 11.94 -4.02 -10.12
N LEU A 48 11.29 -4.39 -9.01
CA LEU A 48 11.79 -4.10 -7.67
C LEU A 48 13.11 -4.82 -7.38
N ILE A 49 13.24 -6.10 -7.76
CA ILE A 49 14.49 -6.85 -7.64
C ILE A 49 15.61 -6.18 -8.48
N GLN A 50 15.29 -5.71 -9.68
CA GLN A 50 16.25 -4.98 -10.51
C GLN A 50 16.66 -3.65 -9.89
N LEU A 51 15.72 -2.91 -9.32
CA LEU A 51 16.00 -1.67 -8.60
C LEU A 51 16.88 -1.92 -7.38
N GLN A 52 16.60 -2.97 -6.60
CA GLN A 52 17.42 -3.35 -5.44
C GLN A 52 18.83 -3.80 -5.84
N ASN A 53 18.96 -4.59 -6.90
CA ASN A 53 20.28 -5.01 -7.41
C ASN A 53 21.08 -3.81 -7.92
N ASN A 54 20.42 -2.81 -8.51
CA ASN A 54 21.06 -1.58 -8.96
C ASN A 54 21.40 -0.64 -7.81
N SER A 55 20.61 -0.66 -6.71
CA SER A 55 20.85 0.16 -5.52
C SER A 55 22.14 -0.23 -4.79
N GLY A 56 22.56 -1.50 -4.86
CA GLY A 56 23.87 -1.94 -4.36
C GLY A 56 25.07 -1.28 -5.07
N GLN A 57 24.85 -0.62 -6.21
CA GLN A 57 25.83 0.17 -6.94
C GLN A 57 25.68 1.69 -6.70
N LEU A 58 24.61 2.12 -6.03
CA LEU A 58 24.37 3.51 -5.71
C LEU A 58 25.03 3.84 -4.38
N ASN A 59 25.72 4.97 -4.32
CA ASN A 59 26.25 5.50 -3.08
C ASN A 59 25.12 6.20 -2.32
N LEU A 60 24.31 5.40 -1.59
CA LEU A 60 23.08 5.86 -0.91
C LEU A 60 23.35 6.83 0.26
N ASP A 61 24.61 7.16 0.53
CA ASP A 61 24.99 8.24 1.45
C ASP A 61 24.90 9.62 0.80
N GLU A 62 24.78 9.70 -0.53
CA GLU A 62 24.54 10.94 -1.26
C GLU A 62 23.03 11.18 -1.45
N ASN A 63 22.53 12.35 -1.06
CA ASN A 63 21.11 12.72 -1.10
C ASN A 63 20.46 12.52 -2.49
N ASP A 64 21.19 12.80 -3.57
CA ASP A 64 20.70 12.74 -4.94
C ASP A 64 20.36 11.29 -5.40
N ASP A 65 21.08 10.28 -4.91
CA ASP A 65 20.84 8.88 -5.29
C ASP A 65 19.64 8.30 -4.56
N TRP A 66 19.38 8.78 -3.33
CA TRP A 66 18.18 8.45 -2.59
C TRP A 66 16.91 8.97 -3.27
N ASP A 67 16.93 10.21 -3.71
CA ASP A 67 15.77 10.84 -4.37
C ASP A 67 15.44 10.09 -5.68
N LYS A 68 16.43 9.76 -6.49
CA LYS A 68 16.27 8.95 -7.72
C LYS A 68 15.74 7.54 -7.43
N TYR A 69 16.18 6.92 -6.34
CA TYR A 69 15.67 5.60 -5.94
C TYR A 69 14.20 5.69 -5.53
N LEU A 70 13.85 6.70 -4.72
CA LEU A 70 12.47 6.93 -4.28
C LEU A 70 11.55 7.28 -5.45
N GLU A 71 11.99 8.09 -6.41
CA GLU A 71 11.22 8.38 -7.63
C GLU A 71 10.89 7.09 -8.41
N LYS A 72 11.86 6.22 -8.61
CA LYS A 72 11.63 4.93 -9.29
C LYS A 72 10.71 4.00 -8.50
N MET A 73 10.85 3.96 -7.18
CA MET A 73 9.92 3.23 -6.33
C MET A 73 8.51 3.78 -6.45
N ASP A 74 8.35 5.11 -6.49
CA ASP A 74 7.07 5.78 -6.67
C ASP A 74 6.44 5.46 -8.03
N GLU A 75 7.22 5.38 -9.10
CA GLU A 75 6.73 4.96 -10.42
C GLU A 75 6.15 3.54 -10.37
N VAL A 76 6.86 2.60 -9.74
CA VAL A 76 6.39 1.21 -9.60
C VAL A 76 5.13 1.15 -8.72
N LEU A 77 5.13 1.89 -7.61
CA LEU A 77 3.97 1.98 -6.72
C LEU A 77 2.75 2.58 -7.41
N ASN A 78 2.93 3.64 -8.18
CA ASN A 78 1.85 4.24 -8.96
C ASN A 78 1.26 3.25 -9.98
N GLN A 79 2.08 2.43 -10.63
CA GLN A 79 1.61 1.37 -11.51
C GLN A 79 0.81 0.30 -10.72
N MET A 80 1.27 -0.09 -9.54
CA MET A 80 0.56 -1.03 -8.67
C MET A 80 -0.79 -0.44 -8.22
N VAL A 81 -0.83 0.82 -7.83
CA VAL A 81 -2.05 1.53 -7.41
C VAL A 81 -3.05 1.67 -8.56
N GLN A 82 -2.56 2.02 -9.76
CA GLN A 82 -3.43 2.13 -10.95
C GLN A 82 -4.06 0.79 -11.33
N ALA A 83 -3.38 -0.31 -11.06
CA ALA A 83 -3.92 -1.64 -11.29
C ALA A 83 -4.86 -2.12 -10.16
N VAL A 84 -4.90 -1.42 -9.03
CA VAL A 84 -5.90 -1.66 -7.99
C VAL A 84 -7.25 -1.19 -8.52
N ASN A 85 -8.14 -2.14 -8.72
CA ASN A 85 -9.52 -1.81 -9.08
C ASN A 85 -10.16 -1.05 -7.91
N LYS A 86 -10.38 0.25 -8.08
CA LYS A 86 -11.01 1.13 -7.05
C LYS A 86 -12.45 0.71 -6.73
N ASP A 87 -13.08 -0.08 -7.60
CA ASP A 87 -14.38 -0.68 -7.35
C ASP A 87 -14.29 -2.01 -6.56
N SER A 88 -13.07 -2.48 -6.27
CA SER A 88 -12.90 -3.69 -5.47
C SER A 88 -13.40 -3.48 -4.04
N ILE A 89 -14.02 -4.49 -3.47
CA ILE A 89 -14.49 -4.50 -2.08
C ILE A 89 -13.32 -4.19 -1.13
N ILE A 90 -12.11 -4.68 -1.41
CA ILE A 90 -10.93 -4.46 -0.58
C ILE A 90 -10.58 -2.98 -0.53
N TYR A 91 -10.52 -2.30 -1.69
CA TYR A 91 -10.24 -0.86 -1.73
C TYR A 91 -11.31 -0.06 -0.99
N GLN A 92 -12.60 -0.36 -1.24
CA GLN A 92 -13.71 0.34 -0.59
C GLN A 92 -13.71 0.14 0.93
N ASN A 93 -13.41 -1.08 1.39
CA ASN A 93 -13.30 -1.36 2.82
C ASN A 93 -12.13 -0.59 3.45
N SER A 94 -10.95 -0.61 2.84
CA SER A 94 -9.78 0.16 3.29
C SER A 94 -10.09 1.66 3.36
N ARG A 95 -10.71 2.20 2.31
CA ARG A 95 -11.11 3.61 2.22
C ARG A 95 -12.10 3.99 3.31
N ASN A 96 -13.16 3.20 3.49
CA ASN A 96 -14.18 3.45 4.51
C ASN A 96 -13.58 3.39 5.91
N TRP A 97 -12.74 2.39 6.18
CA TRP A 97 -12.06 2.24 7.45
C TRP A 97 -11.12 3.43 7.75
N VAL A 98 -10.25 3.80 6.82
CA VAL A 98 -9.34 4.94 7.01
C VAL A 98 -10.11 6.23 7.24
N ASN A 99 -11.12 6.51 6.42
CA ASN A 99 -11.88 7.75 6.51
C ASN A 99 -12.71 7.85 7.80
N SER A 100 -13.20 6.73 8.34
CA SER A 100 -13.96 6.72 9.59
C SER A 100 -13.07 6.74 10.83
N THR A 101 -11.90 6.09 10.79
CA THR A 101 -11.03 5.93 11.95
C THR A 101 -10.04 7.10 12.09
N TYR A 102 -9.46 7.55 10.99
CA TYR A 102 -8.39 8.56 10.97
C TYR A 102 -8.87 9.88 10.36
N THR A 103 -9.92 10.45 10.92
CA THR A 103 -10.55 11.70 10.42
C THR A 103 -9.61 12.90 10.41
N HIS A 104 -8.65 12.93 11.33
CA HIS A 104 -7.68 14.00 11.56
C HIS A 104 -6.46 13.98 10.63
N LEU A 105 -6.22 12.88 9.91
CA LEU A 105 -5.10 12.81 8.98
C LEU A 105 -5.30 13.75 7.79
N ASP A 106 -4.19 14.29 7.29
CA ASP A 106 -4.12 15.02 6.01
C ASP A 106 -4.66 14.16 4.86
N ALA A 107 -5.21 14.81 3.84
CA ALA A 107 -5.84 14.13 2.70
C ALA A 107 -4.86 13.20 1.96
N ASP A 108 -3.63 13.66 1.71
CA ASP A 108 -2.62 12.85 1.04
C ASP A 108 -2.16 11.69 1.94
N ALA A 109 -2.01 11.95 3.26
CA ALA A 109 -1.68 10.89 4.21
C ALA A 109 -2.75 9.80 4.26
N LYS A 110 -4.04 10.16 4.15
CA LYS A 110 -5.14 9.19 4.01
C LYS A 110 -5.03 8.38 2.74
N GLU A 111 -4.76 9.00 1.60
CA GLU A 111 -4.61 8.28 0.32
C GLU A 111 -3.42 7.30 0.36
N PHE A 112 -2.29 7.68 0.95
CA PHE A 112 -1.18 6.75 1.18
C PHE A 112 -1.59 5.59 2.08
N LEU A 113 -2.33 5.85 3.16
CA LEU A 113 -2.79 4.81 4.08
C LEU A 113 -3.80 3.86 3.42
N ILE A 114 -4.76 4.38 2.65
CA ILE A 114 -5.72 3.57 1.88
C ILE A 114 -4.97 2.67 0.90
N THR A 115 -3.98 3.21 0.22
CA THR A 115 -3.13 2.46 -0.72
C THR A 115 -2.36 1.35 -0.01
N ALA A 116 -1.67 1.67 1.08
CA ALA A 116 -0.90 0.71 1.86
C ALA A 116 -1.77 -0.45 2.37
N GLU A 117 -2.93 -0.13 2.96
CA GLU A 117 -3.86 -1.14 3.46
C GLU A 117 -4.46 -1.99 2.34
N THR A 118 -4.81 -1.37 1.21
CA THR A 118 -5.33 -2.11 0.06
C THR A 118 -4.30 -3.10 -0.48
N LEU A 119 -3.07 -2.65 -0.68
CA LEU A 119 -1.99 -3.51 -1.16
C LEU A 119 -1.65 -4.61 -0.13
N TYR A 120 -1.61 -4.26 1.16
CA TYR A 120 -1.40 -5.24 2.22
C TYR A 120 -2.47 -6.33 2.19
N GLU A 121 -3.76 -5.97 2.17
CA GLU A 121 -4.86 -6.92 2.15
C GLU A 121 -4.86 -7.83 0.91
N ILE A 122 -4.52 -7.29 -0.25
CA ILE A 122 -4.40 -8.07 -1.50
C ILE A 122 -3.26 -9.08 -1.41
N HIS A 123 -2.14 -8.70 -0.79
CA HIS A 123 -0.88 -9.44 -0.90
C HIS A 123 -0.45 -10.17 0.37
N LYS A 124 -1.14 -10.00 1.50
CA LYS A 124 -0.74 -10.59 2.81
C LYS A 124 -0.56 -12.13 2.81
N MET A 125 -1.17 -12.82 1.85
CA MET A 125 -1.01 -14.28 1.66
C MET A 125 -0.08 -14.64 0.51
N SER A 126 0.56 -13.65 -0.10
CA SER A 126 1.44 -13.84 -1.24
C SER A 126 2.91 -13.83 -0.82
N ILE A 127 3.75 -14.55 -1.55
CA ILE A 127 5.21 -14.49 -1.40
C ILE A 127 5.70 -13.40 -2.36
N ILE A 128 5.66 -12.14 -1.91
CA ILE A 128 6.13 -10.98 -2.66
C ILE A 128 7.07 -10.15 -1.80
N ASP A 129 7.75 -9.19 -2.43
CA ASP A 129 8.45 -8.15 -1.69
C ASP A 129 7.44 -7.14 -1.12
N PHE A 130 7.48 -6.97 0.20
CA PHE A 130 6.64 -6.01 0.92
C PHE A 130 7.25 -4.60 1.01
N ALA A 131 8.44 -4.38 0.47
CA ALA A 131 9.10 -3.07 0.49
C ALA A 131 8.20 -1.93 -0.03
N PRO A 132 7.48 -2.05 -1.17
CA PRO A 132 6.57 -1.01 -1.64
C PRO A 132 5.47 -0.67 -0.63
N ILE A 133 4.89 -1.68 0.00
CA ILE A 133 3.81 -1.51 0.99
C ILE A 133 4.33 -0.76 2.22
N ILE A 134 5.53 -1.13 2.67
CA ILE A 134 6.21 -0.47 3.80
C ILE A 134 6.53 0.99 3.47
N VAL A 135 6.97 1.29 2.25
CA VAL A 135 7.22 2.67 1.80
C VAL A 135 5.96 3.51 1.85
N GLU A 136 4.81 2.97 1.43
CA GLU A 136 3.52 3.69 1.53
C GLU A 136 3.15 4.01 2.98
N TYR A 137 3.31 3.07 3.91
CA TYR A 137 3.12 3.37 5.34
C TYR A 137 4.08 4.45 5.86
N CYS A 138 5.34 4.44 5.42
CA CYS A 138 6.31 5.46 5.80
C CYS A 138 5.91 6.85 5.28
N LYS A 139 5.36 6.94 4.06
CA LYS A 139 4.84 8.19 3.49
C LYS A 139 3.70 8.79 4.32
N VAL A 140 2.83 7.94 4.88
CA VAL A 140 1.78 8.41 5.80
C VAL A 140 2.38 9.21 6.95
N VAL A 141 3.38 8.62 7.63
CA VAL A 141 4.04 9.23 8.78
C VAL A 141 4.78 10.50 8.37
N GLU A 142 5.54 10.45 7.28
CA GLU A 142 6.28 11.60 6.77
C GLU A 142 5.34 12.76 6.42
N LYS A 143 4.29 12.49 5.67
CA LYS A 143 3.31 13.52 5.26
C LYS A 143 2.63 14.13 6.47
N GLN A 144 2.15 13.30 7.40
CA GLN A 144 1.47 13.78 8.59
C GLN A 144 2.38 14.63 9.49
N LEU A 145 3.61 14.19 9.72
CA LEU A 145 4.59 14.98 10.48
C LEU A 145 4.87 16.33 9.82
N ARG A 146 4.97 16.39 8.49
CA ARG A 146 5.15 17.66 7.77
C ARG A 146 4.00 18.61 7.98
N VAL A 147 2.78 18.11 7.94
CA VAL A 147 1.58 18.93 8.19
C VAL A 147 1.57 19.44 9.63
N LEU A 148 1.84 18.56 10.59
CA LEU A 148 1.80 18.90 12.01
C LEU A 148 2.92 19.85 12.45
N LEU A 149 4.12 19.68 11.91
CA LEU A 149 5.28 20.48 12.29
C LEU A 149 5.39 21.77 11.45
N GLY A 150 4.81 21.80 10.25
CA GLY A 150 4.71 22.99 9.41
C GLY A 150 6.05 23.70 9.24
N SER A 151 6.12 24.98 9.62
CA SER A 151 7.32 25.82 9.52
C SER A 151 8.48 25.44 10.46
N GLN A 152 8.26 24.51 11.40
CA GLN A 152 9.33 24.01 12.27
C GLN A 152 10.30 23.08 11.51
N ILE A 153 9.89 22.57 10.35
CA ILE A 153 10.75 21.80 9.45
C ILE A 153 11.19 22.69 8.28
N PRO A 154 12.50 22.86 8.05
CA PRO A 154 13.00 23.54 6.86
C PRO A 154 12.45 22.91 5.57
N SER A 155 12.08 23.72 4.59
CA SER A 155 11.53 23.26 3.31
C SER A 155 12.47 22.37 2.50
N SER A 156 13.78 22.46 2.76
CA SER A 156 14.82 21.63 2.16
C SER A 156 14.92 20.21 2.76
N MET A 157 14.26 19.97 3.90
CA MET A 157 14.29 18.64 4.54
C MET A 157 13.10 17.82 4.07
N HIS A 158 13.35 16.85 3.19
CA HIS A 158 12.30 16.06 2.54
C HIS A 158 12.12 14.65 3.10
N MET A 159 13.07 14.16 3.88
CA MET A 159 13.08 12.76 4.32
C MET A 159 12.67 12.59 5.77
N LEU A 160 11.98 11.48 6.07
CA LEU A 160 11.56 11.13 7.42
C LEU A 160 12.73 11.17 8.43
N GLY A 161 13.90 10.67 8.05
CA GLY A 161 15.10 10.70 8.91
C GLY A 161 15.54 12.12 9.29
N GLN A 162 15.46 13.07 8.36
CA GLN A 162 15.76 14.49 8.60
C GLN A 162 14.75 15.12 9.55
N ILE A 163 13.46 14.82 9.36
CA ILE A 163 12.37 15.28 10.24
C ILE A 163 12.59 14.77 11.67
N ILE A 164 12.92 13.49 11.84
CA ILE A 164 13.26 12.89 13.14
C ILE A 164 14.46 13.60 13.78
N GLY A 165 15.47 13.94 12.97
CA GLY A 165 16.62 14.72 13.41
C GLY A 165 16.20 16.07 14.01
N VAL A 166 15.35 16.83 13.31
CA VAL A 166 14.81 18.12 13.78
C VAL A 166 14.02 17.96 15.08
N ILE A 167 13.11 16.97 15.16
CA ILE A 167 12.34 16.68 16.37
C ILE A 167 13.27 16.40 17.56
N SER A 168 14.28 15.56 17.35
CA SER A 168 15.22 15.17 18.41
C SER A 168 16.10 16.32 18.85
N THR A 169 16.68 17.08 17.91
CA THR A 169 17.60 18.20 18.20
C THR A 169 16.90 19.35 18.86
N ASN A 170 15.69 19.70 18.41
CA ASN A 170 14.94 20.85 18.92
C ASN A 170 14.00 20.48 20.08
N ASN A 171 14.02 19.22 20.52
CA ASN A 171 13.17 18.71 21.59
C ASN A 171 11.68 19.06 21.42
N ILE A 172 11.13 18.81 20.22
CA ILE A 172 9.77 19.24 19.86
C ILE A 172 8.74 18.31 20.51
N HIS A 173 8.09 18.78 21.57
CA HIS A 173 6.98 18.08 22.23
C HIS A 173 5.66 18.25 21.45
N PRO A 174 4.77 17.22 21.45
CA PRO A 174 4.89 15.90 22.13
C PRO A 174 5.68 14.85 21.31
N TYR A 175 6.18 15.18 20.13
CA TYR A 175 6.74 14.20 19.16
C TYR A 175 7.99 13.48 19.66
N THR A 176 8.71 14.07 20.63
CA THR A 176 9.83 13.41 21.30
C THR A 176 9.45 12.11 22.02
N LEU A 177 8.18 11.99 22.44
CA LEU A 177 7.67 10.76 23.07
C LEU A 177 7.62 9.57 22.09
N TYR A 178 7.51 9.85 20.80
CA TYR A 178 7.40 8.87 19.72
C TYR A 178 8.71 8.62 18.99
N LEU A 179 9.83 9.19 19.43
CA LEU A 179 11.11 9.08 18.72
C LEU A 179 11.56 7.63 18.49
N SER A 180 11.26 6.72 19.41
CA SER A 180 11.57 5.29 19.25
C SER A 180 10.81 4.71 18.06
N ASP A 181 9.52 4.94 18.01
CA ASP A 181 8.64 4.43 16.96
C ASP A 181 8.96 5.07 15.60
N LEU A 182 9.19 6.38 15.59
CA LEU A 182 9.61 7.10 14.38
C LEU A 182 10.94 6.59 13.81
N ARG A 183 11.91 6.30 14.68
CA ARG A 183 13.18 5.70 14.26
C ARG A 183 13.00 4.29 13.73
N ALA A 184 12.12 3.48 14.32
CA ALA A 184 11.80 2.14 13.85
C ALA A 184 11.14 2.19 12.45
N VAL A 185 10.17 3.10 12.24
CA VAL A 185 9.57 3.34 10.92
C VAL A 185 10.62 3.75 9.90
N ASN A 186 11.51 4.69 10.24
CA ASN A 186 12.58 5.13 9.35
C ASN A 186 13.58 4.00 9.04
N GLN A 187 13.86 3.12 10.00
CA GLN A 187 14.72 1.95 9.76
C GLN A 187 14.08 0.96 8.79
N LEU A 188 12.78 0.68 8.91
CA LEU A 188 12.04 -0.14 7.95
C LEU A 188 12.08 0.47 6.55
N ARG A 189 11.90 1.80 6.44
CA ARG A 189 12.06 2.52 5.18
C ARG A 189 13.46 2.34 4.59
N ARG A 190 14.51 2.48 5.39
CA ARG A 190 15.89 2.26 4.92
C ARG A 190 16.12 0.82 4.49
N ASN A 191 15.62 -0.14 5.26
CA ASN A 191 15.72 -1.55 4.92
C ASN A 191 15.02 -1.87 3.58
N SER A 192 13.92 -1.17 3.25
CA SER A 192 13.23 -1.35 1.97
C SER A 192 14.12 -1.01 0.76
N ALA A 193 15.16 -0.22 0.96
CA ALA A 193 16.11 0.17 -0.08
C ALA A 193 17.39 -0.68 -0.11
N HIS A 194 17.79 -1.30 1.01
CA HIS A 194 19.14 -1.81 1.17
C HIS A 194 19.28 -3.33 1.34
N THR A 195 18.26 -4.01 1.85
CA THR A 195 18.47 -5.34 2.46
C THR A 195 17.85 -6.52 1.73
N GLY A 196 17.38 -6.34 0.51
CA GLY A 196 16.70 -7.43 -0.22
C GLY A 196 15.20 -7.51 0.07
N LEU A 197 14.62 -8.67 -0.18
CA LEU A 197 13.18 -8.86 -0.06
C LEU A 197 12.70 -8.66 1.38
N LEU A 198 11.84 -7.67 1.60
CA LEU A 198 11.11 -7.53 2.86
C LEU A 198 9.91 -8.47 2.85
N VAL A 199 9.68 -9.08 4.00
CA VAL A 199 8.61 -10.06 4.17
C VAL A 199 7.39 -9.46 4.85
N ARG A 200 6.29 -10.19 4.84
CA ARG A 200 5.05 -9.78 5.51
C ARG A 200 5.26 -9.35 6.96
N ASN A 201 6.13 -10.03 7.70
CA ASN A 201 6.39 -9.69 9.11
C ASN A 201 6.94 -8.26 9.30
N ASP A 202 7.68 -7.74 8.31
CA ASP A 202 8.16 -6.35 8.33
C ASP A 202 7.00 -5.37 8.14
N ALA A 203 6.05 -5.69 7.25
CA ALA A 203 4.83 -4.92 7.09
C ALA A 203 3.91 -5.00 8.32
N ASP A 204 3.81 -6.17 8.96
CA ASP A 204 3.07 -6.32 10.22
C ASP A 204 3.71 -5.50 11.33
N THR A 205 5.05 -5.39 11.35
CA THR A 205 5.78 -4.56 12.32
C THR A 205 5.43 -3.08 12.19
N ILE A 206 5.45 -2.53 10.96
CA ILE A 206 5.09 -1.12 10.78
C ILE A 206 3.61 -0.87 11.11
N ARG A 207 2.71 -1.78 10.74
CA ARG A 207 1.29 -1.69 11.11
C ARG A 207 1.09 -1.68 12.63
N ASN A 208 1.83 -2.51 13.37
CA ASN A 208 1.78 -2.49 14.84
C ASN A 208 2.25 -1.15 15.41
N ILE A 209 3.31 -0.56 14.88
CA ILE A 209 3.77 0.77 15.30
C ILE A 209 2.69 1.82 15.04
N LEU A 210 2.08 1.80 13.86
CA LEU A 210 1.07 2.80 13.48
C LEU A 210 -0.22 2.68 14.31
N TYR A 211 -0.69 1.45 14.54
CA TYR A 211 -2.03 1.20 15.08
C TYR A 211 -2.03 0.82 16.56
N VAL A 212 -1.12 -0.07 16.98
CA VAL A 212 -1.08 -0.57 18.37
C VAL A 212 -0.35 0.43 19.28
N ASN A 213 0.80 0.95 18.82
CA ASN A 213 1.53 2.00 19.53
C ASN A 213 0.91 3.38 19.34
N ASN A 214 -0.15 3.46 18.55
CA ASN A 214 -0.96 4.66 18.40
C ASN A 214 -0.23 5.86 17.77
N LEU A 215 0.76 5.60 16.89
CA LEU A 215 1.55 6.66 16.28
C LEU A 215 0.72 7.58 15.36
N LEU A 216 -0.42 7.10 14.84
CA LEU A 216 -1.33 7.89 13.98
C LEU A 216 -2.42 8.64 14.76
N ASN A 217 -2.58 8.46 16.05
CA ASN A 217 -3.53 9.16 16.92
C ASN A 217 -2.79 10.10 17.86
#